data_c8fd032cc49e75ec3b233373f7a67730
#
_entry.id   c8fd032cc49e75ec3b233373f7a67730
#
_cell.length_a   1.000
_cell.length_b   1.000
_cell.length_c   1.000
_cell.angle_alpha   90.00
_cell.angle_beta   90.00
_cell.angle_gamma   90.00
#
_symmetry.space_group_name_H-M   'P 1'
#
loop_
_entity.id
_entity.type
_entity.pdbx_description
1 polymer ?
#
loop_
_entity_poly.entity_id
_entity_poly.type
_entity_poly.pdbx_seq_one_letter_code
_entity_poly.pdbx_strand_id
1 'polypeptide(L)'
;MKKSLLLLGGALVLFSNSAFGWGKMGHDAIAYIAECNLTPKAKKTIEKILGHSIVYYATWMDEWRAEPGYEHTSAWHTASVDKNLVYAPRPKGDVIFALEDAIAKLQDYKQQDDSTVVMSLRCIIHFVGDMHSPV
;
A
#
# COMPACT_ATOMS: atom_id res chain seq x y z
N MET A 1 -62.91 -14.93 11.46
CA MET A 1 -61.79 -15.40 10.63
C MET A 1 -60.82 -14.25 10.48
N LYS A 2 -59.73 -14.24 11.27
CA LYS A 2 -58.68 -13.18 11.20
C LYS A 2 -57.54 -13.75 10.40
N LYS A 3 -57.25 -13.16 9.24
CA LYS A 3 -56.09 -13.50 8.40
C LYS A 3 -54.86 -12.79 8.94
N SER A 4 -53.94 -13.51 9.56
CA SER A 4 -52.63 -12.98 9.95
C SER A 4 -51.74 -12.86 8.72
N LEU A 5 -51.38 -11.64 8.36
CA LEU A 5 -50.44 -11.32 7.30
C LEU A 5 -49.02 -11.38 7.90
N LEU A 6 -48.31 -12.45 7.62
CA LEU A 6 -46.89 -12.58 7.96
C LEU A 6 -46.07 -11.70 7.00
N LEU A 7 -45.59 -10.56 7.50
CA LEU A 7 -44.60 -9.74 6.83
C LEU A 7 -43.23 -10.40 6.99
N LEU A 8 -42.78 -11.06 5.92
CA LEU A 8 -41.40 -11.57 5.80
C LEU A 8 -40.48 -10.39 5.51
N GLY A 9 -39.94 -9.78 6.55
CA GLY A 9 -38.91 -8.75 6.43
C GLY A 9 -37.62 -9.37 5.96
N GLY A 10 -37.37 -9.35 4.65
CA GLY A 10 -36.06 -9.69 4.09
C GLY A 10 -35.04 -8.64 4.51
N ALA A 11 -34.15 -8.97 5.43
CA ALA A 11 -32.96 -8.17 5.71
C ALA A 11 -32.05 -8.20 4.49
N LEU A 12 -32.13 -7.16 3.66
CA LEU A 12 -31.18 -6.92 2.57
C LEU A 12 -29.86 -6.48 3.23
N VAL A 13 -28.98 -7.45 3.48
CA VAL A 13 -27.62 -7.17 3.90
C VAL A 13 -26.90 -6.57 2.69
N LEU A 14 -26.85 -5.26 2.65
CA LEU A 14 -26.00 -4.53 1.71
C LEU A 14 -24.56 -4.81 2.11
N PHE A 15 -23.95 -5.79 1.47
CA PHE A 15 -22.49 -5.88 1.44
C PHE A 15 -22.00 -4.64 0.68
N SER A 16 -21.67 -3.59 1.40
CA SER A 16 -20.85 -2.53 0.86
C SER A 16 -19.49 -3.17 0.54
N ASN A 17 -19.31 -3.61 -0.70
CA ASN A 17 -18.00 -3.82 -1.23
C ASN A 17 -17.33 -2.45 -1.23
N SER A 18 -16.66 -2.13 -0.12
CA SER A 18 -15.68 -1.06 -0.12
C SER A 18 -14.68 -1.47 -1.17
N ALA A 19 -14.66 -0.76 -2.29
CA ALA A 19 -13.59 -0.83 -3.29
C ALA A 19 -12.34 -0.20 -2.66
N PHE A 20 -11.88 -0.81 -1.57
CA PHE A 20 -10.52 -0.65 -1.09
C PHE A 20 -9.68 -1.54 -2.00
N GLY A 21 -8.62 -0.99 -2.58
CA GLY A 21 -7.61 -1.76 -3.28
C GLY A 21 -7.24 -3.05 -2.55
N TRP A 22 -6.21 -3.74 -2.93
CA TRP A 22 -5.81 -4.97 -2.24
C TRP A 22 -5.97 -4.81 -0.73
N GLY A 23 -6.78 -5.61 -0.09
CA GLY A 23 -6.78 -5.69 1.37
C GLY A 23 -5.44 -6.26 1.86
N LYS A 24 -5.28 -6.36 3.16
CA LYS A 24 -4.06 -6.90 3.80
C LYS A 24 -3.51 -8.15 3.10
N MET A 25 -4.38 -9.05 2.66
CA MET A 25 -4.00 -10.31 2.02
C MET A 25 -3.27 -10.11 0.68
N GLY A 26 -3.68 -9.11 -0.11
CA GLY A 26 -3.03 -8.76 -1.37
C GLY A 26 -1.64 -8.17 -1.15
N HIS A 27 -1.52 -7.20 -0.25
CA HIS A 27 -0.24 -6.61 0.14
C HIS A 27 0.73 -7.64 0.70
N ASP A 28 0.26 -8.49 1.63
CA ASP A 28 1.08 -9.56 2.21
C ASP A 28 1.57 -10.54 1.13
N ALA A 29 0.73 -10.90 0.17
CA ALA A 29 1.11 -11.81 -0.91
C ALA A 29 2.19 -11.22 -1.82
N ILE A 30 2.06 -9.96 -2.23
CA ILE A 30 3.07 -9.27 -3.06
C ILE A 30 4.39 -9.14 -2.30
N ALA A 31 4.34 -8.71 -1.04
CA ALA A 31 5.54 -8.60 -0.21
C ALA A 31 6.22 -9.98 0.00
N TYR A 32 5.44 -11.04 0.20
CA TYR A 32 5.97 -12.40 0.35
C TYR A 32 6.65 -12.89 -0.93
N ILE A 33 6.02 -12.67 -2.10
CA ILE A 33 6.64 -13.01 -3.39
C ILE A 33 7.95 -12.25 -3.56
N ALA A 34 7.98 -10.95 -3.25
CA ALA A 34 9.19 -10.15 -3.30
C ALA A 34 10.27 -10.71 -2.34
N GLU A 35 9.90 -11.04 -1.10
CA GLU A 35 10.81 -11.60 -0.10
C GLU A 35 11.44 -12.92 -0.56
N CYS A 36 10.67 -13.80 -1.20
CA CYS A 36 11.14 -15.06 -1.76
C CYS A 36 12.16 -14.86 -2.90
N ASN A 37 12.14 -13.70 -3.55
CA ASN A 37 13.05 -13.36 -4.66
C ASN A 37 14.23 -12.49 -4.25
N LEU A 38 14.33 -12.06 -2.99
CA LEU A 38 15.48 -11.33 -2.49
C LEU A 38 16.71 -12.25 -2.42
N THR A 39 17.88 -11.68 -2.74
CA THR A 39 19.13 -12.37 -2.42
C THR A 39 19.28 -12.50 -0.90
N PRO A 40 19.94 -13.54 -0.38
CA PRO A 40 20.15 -13.70 1.06
C PRO A 40 20.80 -12.48 1.72
N LYS A 41 21.69 -11.80 0.99
CA LYS A 41 22.34 -10.57 1.47
C LYS A 41 21.34 -9.41 1.57
N ALA A 42 20.49 -9.20 0.56
CA ALA A 42 19.49 -8.16 0.55
C ALA A 42 18.47 -8.39 1.68
N LYS A 43 17.93 -9.61 1.79
CA LYS A 43 17.00 -10.00 2.85
C LYS A 43 17.56 -9.67 4.22
N LYS A 44 18.75 -10.17 4.54
CA LYS A 44 19.41 -9.93 5.83
C LYS A 44 19.64 -8.44 6.10
N THR A 45 20.00 -7.67 5.08
CA THR A 45 20.23 -6.22 5.22
C THR A 45 18.95 -5.48 5.54
N ILE A 46 17.87 -5.77 4.78
CA ILE A 46 16.56 -5.14 4.98
C ILE A 46 15.97 -5.50 6.35
N GLU A 47 16.01 -6.78 6.73
CA GLU A 47 15.54 -7.23 8.04
C GLU A 47 16.31 -6.58 9.20
N LYS A 48 17.61 -6.37 9.04
CA LYS A 48 18.42 -5.65 10.02
C LYS A 48 17.99 -4.19 10.17
N ILE A 49 17.65 -3.52 9.06
CA ILE A 49 17.23 -2.11 9.06
C ILE A 49 15.81 -1.98 9.60
N LEU A 50 14.90 -2.84 9.17
CA LEU A 50 13.47 -2.76 9.52
C LEU A 50 13.12 -3.40 10.86
N GLY A 51 13.94 -4.34 11.35
CA GLY A 51 13.66 -5.14 12.54
C GLY A 51 12.71 -6.32 12.31
N HIS A 52 12.06 -6.40 11.16
CA HIS A 52 11.10 -7.44 10.76
C HIS A 52 11.24 -7.77 9.26
N SER A 53 10.55 -8.83 8.82
CA SER A 53 10.42 -9.14 7.39
C SER A 53 9.65 -8.04 6.65
N ILE A 54 9.81 -7.95 5.33
CA ILE A 54 9.09 -6.96 4.53
C ILE A 54 7.58 -7.20 4.55
N VAL A 55 7.12 -8.44 4.75
CA VAL A 55 5.69 -8.77 4.84
C VAL A 55 5.03 -8.08 6.04
N TYR A 56 5.76 -7.90 7.15
CA TYR A 56 5.24 -7.18 8.33
C TYR A 56 4.82 -5.74 8.01
N TYR A 57 5.48 -5.09 7.05
CA TYR A 57 5.22 -3.70 6.67
C TYR A 57 4.33 -3.56 5.43
N ALA A 58 3.81 -4.66 4.89
CA ALA A 58 3.08 -4.64 3.63
C ALA A 58 1.86 -3.69 3.62
N THR A 59 1.11 -3.61 4.72
CA THR A 59 -0.06 -2.73 4.88
C THR A 59 0.22 -1.46 5.68
N TRP A 60 1.46 -1.22 6.04
CA TRP A 60 1.82 -0.18 7.00
C TRP A 60 1.26 1.21 6.63
N MET A 61 1.35 1.61 5.36
CA MET A 61 0.94 2.95 4.94
C MET A 61 -0.59 3.13 4.96
N ASP A 62 -1.36 2.10 4.67
CA ASP A 62 -2.83 2.12 4.80
C ASP A 62 -3.28 2.41 6.24
N GLU A 63 -2.56 1.88 7.20
CA GLU A 63 -2.85 2.08 8.61
C GLU A 63 -2.46 3.49 9.07
N TRP A 64 -1.37 4.05 8.53
CA TRP A 64 -0.77 5.30 9.00
C TRP A 64 -1.17 6.55 8.21
N ARG A 65 -1.69 6.43 6.99
CA ARG A 65 -2.04 7.60 6.15
C ARG A 65 -3.06 8.57 6.75
N ALA A 66 -3.80 8.16 7.78
CA ALA A 66 -4.74 9.01 8.50
C ALA A 66 -4.14 9.59 9.80
N GLU A 67 -2.94 9.15 10.19
CA GLU A 67 -2.29 9.62 11.40
C GLU A 67 -1.66 11.01 11.20
N PRO A 68 -1.60 11.84 12.26
CA PRO A 68 -0.98 13.16 12.20
C PRO A 68 0.45 13.11 11.64
N GLY A 69 0.71 13.91 10.61
CA GLY A 69 2.00 13.98 9.92
C GLY A 69 2.12 13.09 8.68
N TYR A 70 1.17 12.16 8.47
CA TYR A 70 1.15 11.27 7.31
C TYR A 70 0.05 11.59 6.29
N GLU A 71 -0.81 12.58 6.55
CA GLU A 71 -1.98 12.91 5.70
C GLU A 71 -1.59 13.21 4.25
N HIS A 72 -0.38 13.75 4.05
CA HIS A 72 0.15 14.03 2.72
C HIS A 72 0.36 12.77 1.87
N THR A 73 0.56 11.62 2.51
CA THR A 73 0.76 10.33 1.83
C THR A 73 -0.53 9.76 1.25
N SER A 74 -1.70 10.25 1.65
CA SER A 74 -3.00 9.77 1.17
C SER A 74 -3.15 9.87 -0.36
N ALA A 75 -2.48 10.84 -1.00
CA ALA A 75 -2.47 10.98 -2.45
C ALA A 75 -1.56 9.95 -3.17
N TRP A 76 -0.66 9.28 -2.44
CA TRP A 76 0.41 8.46 -3.00
C TRP A 76 0.03 7.00 -3.29
N HIS A 77 -1.21 6.59 -2.94
CA HIS A 77 -1.66 5.20 -3.11
C HIS A 77 -2.07 4.85 -4.54
N THR A 78 -2.25 5.84 -5.42
CA THR A 78 -2.71 5.61 -6.78
C THR A 78 -2.00 6.55 -7.77
N ALA A 79 -1.89 6.12 -9.02
CA ALA A 79 -1.58 6.99 -10.16
C ALA A 79 -2.82 7.16 -11.04
N SER A 80 -2.84 8.21 -11.85
CA SER A 80 -3.89 8.43 -12.83
C SER A 80 -3.31 8.51 -14.23
N VAL A 81 -4.04 7.94 -15.18
CA VAL A 81 -3.79 8.11 -16.60
C VAL A 81 -4.95 8.87 -17.23
N ASP A 82 -4.70 9.60 -18.31
CA ASP A 82 -5.72 10.26 -19.07
C ASP A 82 -6.52 9.26 -19.95
N LYS A 83 -7.48 9.77 -20.71
CA LYS A 83 -8.29 8.97 -21.65
C LYS A 83 -7.49 8.26 -22.75
N ASN A 84 -6.25 8.65 -22.97
CA ASN A 84 -5.35 8.04 -23.94
C ASN A 84 -4.33 7.09 -23.26
N LEU A 85 -4.56 6.76 -21.97
CA LEU A 85 -3.67 5.95 -21.12
C LEU A 85 -2.28 6.57 -20.92
N VAL A 86 -2.19 7.90 -21.01
CA VAL A 86 -0.94 8.64 -20.73
C VAL A 86 -0.92 9.06 -19.28
N TYR A 87 0.15 8.72 -18.57
CA TYR A 87 0.35 9.13 -17.20
C TYR A 87 0.52 10.65 -17.08
N ALA A 88 -0.15 11.25 -16.09
CA ALA A 88 -0.03 12.66 -15.75
C ALA A 88 0.25 12.80 -14.24
N PRO A 89 1.40 13.35 -13.85
CA PRO A 89 1.75 13.56 -12.45
C PRO A 89 0.72 14.45 -11.74
N ARG A 90 0.39 14.13 -10.49
CA ARG A 90 -0.50 14.97 -9.67
C ARG A 90 0.30 16.06 -8.94
N PRO A 91 -0.28 17.27 -8.71
CA PRO A 91 0.42 18.36 -8.01
C PRO A 91 0.88 18.02 -6.59
N LYS A 92 0.18 17.12 -5.91
CA LYS A 92 0.50 16.67 -4.53
C LYS A 92 1.33 15.38 -4.50
N GLY A 93 1.84 14.95 -5.65
CA GLY A 93 2.46 13.65 -5.82
C GLY A 93 1.42 12.53 -5.96
N ASP A 94 1.90 11.37 -6.31
CA ASP A 94 1.15 10.12 -6.46
C ASP A 94 2.08 8.93 -6.19
N VAL A 95 1.63 7.71 -6.46
CA VAL A 95 2.40 6.51 -6.20
C VAL A 95 3.73 6.47 -6.98
N ILE A 96 3.76 6.99 -8.21
CA ILE A 96 4.98 7.03 -9.03
C ILE A 96 5.99 7.98 -8.40
N PHE A 97 5.55 9.20 -8.05
CA PHE A 97 6.39 10.17 -7.34
C PHE A 97 6.97 9.58 -6.05
N ALA A 98 6.14 8.94 -5.23
CA ALA A 98 6.56 8.37 -3.95
C ALA A 98 7.57 7.23 -4.11
N LEU A 99 7.40 6.38 -5.13
CA LEU A 99 8.33 5.30 -5.45
C LEU A 99 9.66 5.83 -5.97
N GLU A 100 9.64 6.79 -6.90
CA GLU A 100 10.86 7.40 -7.46
C GLU A 100 11.68 8.10 -6.38
N ASP A 101 11.05 8.87 -5.50
CA ASP A 101 11.70 9.53 -4.36
C ASP A 101 12.32 8.52 -3.40
N ALA A 102 11.58 7.47 -3.03
CA ALA A 102 12.08 6.42 -2.14
C ALA A 102 13.25 5.63 -2.76
N ILE A 103 13.16 5.30 -4.05
CA ILE A 103 14.25 4.62 -4.78
C ILE A 103 15.50 5.51 -4.83
N ALA A 104 15.35 6.80 -5.16
CA ALA A 104 16.47 7.73 -5.23
C ALA A 104 17.20 7.84 -3.88
N LYS A 105 16.46 7.94 -2.77
CA LYS A 105 17.04 7.96 -1.42
C LYS A 105 17.79 6.67 -1.08
N LEU A 106 17.29 5.51 -1.52
CA LEU A 106 17.93 4.22 -1.24
C LEU A 106 19.15 3.92 -2.12
N GLN A 107 19.34 4.60 -3.26
CA GLN A 107 20.56 4.44 -4.07
C GLN A 107 21.81 4.78 -3.25
N ASP A 108 21.72 5.78 -2.38
CA ASP A 108 22.80 6.20 -1.49
C ASP A 108 22.43 6.03 -0.01
N TYR A 109 21.75 4.92 0.33
CA TYR A 109 21.20 4.69 1.66
C TYR A 109 22.23 4.82 2.80
N LYS A 110 23.52 4.59 2.53
CA LYS A 110 24.60 4.74 3.53
C LYS A 110 24.89 6.19 3.90
N GLN A 111 24.44 7.15 3.07
CA GLN A 111 24.58 8.58 3.31
C GLN A 111 23.32 9.21 3.89
N GLN A 112 22.24 8.42 4.00
CA GLN A 112 20.97 8.85 4.58
C GLN A 112 20.94 8.55 6.07
N ASP A 113 20.11 9.29 6.79
CA ASP A 113 19.78 8.93 8.17
C ASP A 113 18.88 7.69 8.23
N ASP A 114 18.90 6.99 9.37
CA ASP A 114 18.18 5.74 9.56
C ASP A 114 16.66 5.89 9.34
N SER A 115 16.08 7.02 9.73
CA SER A 115 14.64 7.27 9.59
C SER A 115 14.25 7.41 8.12
N THR A 116 15.07 8.09 7.33
CA THR A 116 14.89 8.21 5.87
C THR A 116 14.97 6.84 5.18
N VAL A 117 15.94 6.02 5.56
CA VAL A 117 16.10 4.67 4.98
C VAL A 117 14.92 3.78 5.34
N VAL A 118 14.50 3.76 6.60
CA VAL A 118 13.35 2.98 7.07
C VAL A 118 12.07 3.41 6.34
N MET A 119 11.81 4.72 6.25
CA MET A 119 10.63 5.24 5.57
C MET A 119 10.64 4.87 4.09
N SER A 120 11.76 5.06 3.39
CA SER A 120 11.89 4.74 1.97
C SER A 120 11.65 3.24 1.70
N LEU A 121 12.19 2.35 2.54
CA LEU A 121 11.92 0.91 2.43
C LEU A 121 10.42 0.61 2.62
N ARG A 122 9.79 1.18 3.63
CA ARG A 122 8.35 0.97 3.90
C ARG A 122 7.47 1.50 2.75
N CYS A 123 7.81 2.66 2.18
CA CYS A 123 7.13 3.19 1.00
C CYS A 123 7.22 2.23 -0.19
N ILE A 124 8.41 1.71 -0.51
CA ILE A 124 8.56 0.75 -1.62
C ILE A 124 7.74 -0.52 -1.35
N ILE A 125 7.84 -1.09 -0.15
CA ILE A 125 7.12 -2.32 0.20
C ILE A 125 5.61 -2.15 -0.02
N HIS A 126 5.04 -1.06 0.46
CA HIS A 126 3.60 -0.81 0.37
C HIS A 126 3.16 -0.41 -1.04
N PHE A 127 3.77 0.62 -1.62
CA PHE A 127 3.33 1.19 -2.88
C PHE A 127 3.55 0.28 -4.10
N VAL A 128 4.56 -0.59 -4.07
CA VAL A 128 4.66 -1.65 -5.09
C VAL A 128 3.45 -2.60 -4.99
N GLY A 129 2.97 -2.88 -3.79
CA GLY A 129 1.71 -3.60 -3.59
C GLY A 129 0.53 -2.87 -4.25
N ASP A 130 0.35 -1.57 -3.97
CA ASP A 130 -0.71 -0.75 -4.57
C ASP A 130 -0.67 -0.77 -6.10
N MET A 131 0.53 -0.68 -6.70
CA MET A 131 0.72 -0.72 -8.15
C MET A 131 0.37 -2.07 -8.80
N HIS A 132 0.24 -3.12 -8.01
CA HIS A 132 -0.20 -4.44 -8.47
C HIS A 132 -1.68 -4.72 -8.15
N SER A 133 -2.39 -3.76 -7.56
CA SER A 133 -3.82 -3.89 -7.27
C SER A 133 -4.62 -3.99 -8.58
N PRO A 134 -5.48 -5.03 -8.74
CA PRO A 134 -6.37 -5.13 -9.89
C PRO A 134 -7.58 -4.20 -9.66
N VAL A 135 -7.46 -2.96 -9.99
CA VAL A 135 -8.54 -1.95 -9.94
C VAL A 135 -9.11 -1.70 -11.31
#